data_eaca0a9b080789a9fe4f5960b215ab98
#
_entry.id   eaca0a9b080789a9fe4f5960b215ab98
#
_cell.length_a   1.000
_cell.length_b   1.000
_cell.length_c   1.000
_cell.angle_alpha   90.00
_cell.angle_beta   90.00
_cell.angle_gamma   90.00
#
_symmetry.space_group_name_H-M   'P 1'
#
loop_
_entity.id
_entity.type
_entity.pdbx_description
1 polymer ?
#
loop_
_entity_poly.entity_id
_entity_poly.type
_entity_poly.pdbx_seq_one_letter_code
_entity_poly.pdbx_strand_id
1 'polypeptide(L)'
;QRKYPTQAAQPGKPERREHEYIRHGTRALIGSFVVPTGQVVWDLGMTRTSEDFAAHLAHVVDELPKMERYDWVLDNLNTHWSLDVCETIGRLCDLPVDPKSLKRGEQRRAFLTDPDHKHVFHFTPKHGSWLNQVEIWFSILTRRALAGASFTSPREVRAAIDAFLKVYNSQATPSEWTKEVVHPTRPSHKYVNLRN
;
A
#
# COMPACT_ATOMS: atom_id res chain seq x y z
N GLN A 1 -19.29 -7.79 -9.92
CA GLN A 1 -20.52 -8.47 -9.45
C GLN A 1 -20.53 -9.90 -9.98
N ARG A 2 -20.79 -10.89 -9.13
CA ARG A 2 -20.99 -12.28 -9.59
C ARG A 2 -22.33 -12.40 -10.30
N LYS A 3 -22.38 -13.19 -11.36
CA LYS A 3 -23.60 -13.40 -12.16
C LYS A 3 -24.66 -14.13 -11.35
N TYR A 4 -24.23 -15.13 -10.57
CA TYR A 4 -25.10 -15.89 -9.67
C TYR A 4 -24.57 -15.85 -8.22
N PRO A 5 -25.43 -15.95 -7.22
CA PRO A 5 -25.01 -15.98 -5.83
C PRO A 5 -24.20 -17.23 -5.50
N THR A 6 -23.29 -17.11 -4.55
CA THR A 6 -22.55 -18.27 -4.02
C THR A 6 -23.54 -19.23 -3.36
N GLN A 7 -23.46 -20.52 -3.70
CA GLN A 7 -24.18 -21.58 -3.01
C GLN A 7 -23.32 -22.09 -1.85
N ALA A 8 -23.79 -21.88 -0.63
CA ALA A 8 -23.08 -22.35 0.56
C ALA A 8 -22.91 -23.88 0.58
N ALA A 9 -21.85 -24.36 1.21
CA ALA A 9 -21.64 -25.78 1.42
C ALA A 9 -22.79 -26.41 2.22
N GLN A 10 -23.21 -27.60 1.83
CA GLN A 10 -24.19 -28.44 2.51
C GLN A 10 -23.60 -29.83 2.75
N PRO A 11 -24.13 -30.63 3.68
CA PRO A 11 -23.67 -32.01 3.85
C PRO A 11 -23.64 -32.77 2.53
N GLY A 12 -22.46 -33.26 2.14
CA GLY A 12 -22.24 -33.97 0.86
C GLY A 12 -22.14 -33.08 -0.40
N LYS A 13 -22.26 -31.76 -0.27
CA LYS A 13 -22.11 -30.82 -1.40
C LYS A 13 -21.13 -29.70 -1.04
N PRO A 14 -19.99 -29.60 -1.76
CA PRO A 14 -19.05 -28.50 -1.54
C PRO A 14 -19.65 -27.15 -1.90
N GLU A 15 -19.12 -26.07 -1.33
CA GLU A 15 -19.45 -24.72 -1.73
C GLU A 15 -19.20 -24.51 -3.22
N ARG A 16 -20.19 -23.93 -3.91
CA ARG A 16 -20.06 -23.57 -5.33
C ARG A 16 -20.02 -22.06 -5.47
N ARG A 17 -18.91 -21.56 -6.03
CA ARG A 17 -18.73 -20.14 -6.34
C ARG A 17 -18.76 -19.93 -7.83
N GLU A 18 -19.54 -18.94 -8.26
CA GLU A 18 -19.55 -18.49 -9.64
C GLU A 18 -18.19 -17.90 -10.02
N HIS A 19 -17.61 -18.33 -11.11
CA HIS A 19 -16.35 -17.82 -11.65
C HIS A 19 -16.57 -16.67 -12.63
N GLU A 20 -17.74 -16.59 -13.25
CA GLU A 20 -18.12 -15.48 -14.11
C GLU A 20 -18.47 -14.25 -13.27
N TYR A 21 -17.94 -13.11 -13.68
CA TYR A 21 -18.26 -11.83 -13.03
C TYR A 21 -18.48 -10.74 -14.04
N ILE A 22 -19.44 -9.86 -13.73
CA ILE A 22 -19.68 -8.63 -14.49
C ILE A 22 -18.77 -7.55 -13.93
N ARG A 23 -17.92 -6.96 -14.78
CA ARG A 23 -17.02 -5.89 -14.39
C ARG A 23 -17.73 -4.55 -14.48
N HIS A 24 -17.84 -3.82 -13.39
CA HIS A 24 -18.43 -2.48 -13.30
C HIS A 24 -17.39 -1.36 -13.25
N GLY A 25 -16.14 -1.67 -13.53
CA GLY A 25 -15.00 -0.74 -13.52
C GLY A 25 -13.88 -1.21 -12.62
N THR A 26 -12.81 -0.44 -12.61
CA THR A 26 -11.61 -0.69 -11.79
C THR A 26 -11.30 0.58 -11.01
N ARG A 27 -10.76 0.42 -9.82
CA ARG A 27 -10.20 1.50 -9.01
C ARG A 27 -8.82 1.10 -8.51
N ALA A 28 -7.98 2.09 -8.32
CA ALA A 28 -6.69 1.95 -7.68
C ALA A 28 -6.78 2.53 -6.27
N LEU A 29 -6.32 1.78 -5.29
CA LEU A 29 -6.20 2.21 -3.90
C LEU A 29 -4.72 2.42 -3.60
N ILE A 30 -4.38 3.62 -3.14
CA ILE A 30 -3.08 3.96 -2.57
C ILE A 30 -3.30 4.14 -1.07
N GLY A 31 -2.43 3.61 -0.24
CA GLY A 31 -2.57 3.70 1.21
C GLY A 31 -1.22 3.80 1.90
N SER A 32 -1.17 4.61 2.95
CA SER A 32 -0.02 4.73 3.84
C SER A 32 -0.41 4.31 5.25
N PHE A 33 0.35 3.38 5.81
CA PHE A 33 0.21 2.93 7.18
C PHE A 33 1.09 3.77 8.11
N VAL A 34 0.49 4.48 9.03
CA VAL A 34 1.17 5.36 9.98
C VAL A 34 1.60 4.53 11.19
N VAL A 35 2.83 4.04 11.19
CA VAL A 35 3.36 3.09 12.18
C VAL A 35 3.16 3.55 13.63
N PRO A 36 3.44 4.83 14.00
CA PRO A 36 3.30 5.29 15.39
C PRO A 36 1.87 5.31 15.93
N THR A 37 0.86 5.36 15.05
CA THR A 37 -0.55 5.42 15.47
C THR A 37 -1.34 4.18 15.06
N GLY A 38 -0.83 3.41 14.08
CA GLY A 38 -1.54 2.30 13.45
C GLY A 38 -2.64 2.74 12.48
N GLN A 39 -2.84 4.04 12.30
CA GLN A 39 -3.83 4.60 11.39
C GLN A 39 -3.43 4.45 9.92
N VAL A 40 -4.38 4.57 9.03
CA VAL A 40 -4.15 4.54 7.59
C VAL A 40 -4.72 5.78 6.94
N VAL A 41 -3.91 6.43 6.11
CA VAL A 41 -4.33 7.46 5.16
C VAL A 41 -4.42 6.81 3.78
N TRP A 42 -5.44 7.14 3.00
CA TRP A 42 -5.73 6.44 1.76
C TRP A 42 -6.38 7.32 0.70
N ASP A 43 -6.14 6.97 -0.57
CA ASP A 43 -6.77 7.57 -1.73
C ASP A 43 -7.29 6.48 -2.68
N LEU A 44 -8.48 6.70 -3.24
CA LEU A 44 -9.08 5.81 -4.23
C LEU A 44 -9.29 6.58 -5.54
N GLY A 45 -8.47 6.26 -6.53
CA GLY A 45 -8.45 6.88 -7.85
C GLY A 45 -8.89 5.96 -8.98
N MET A 46 -8.82 6.48 -10.20
CA MET A 46 -8.98 5.71 -11.45
C MET A 46 -7.67 5.03 -11.85
N THR A 47 -6.56 5.65 -11.50
CA THR A 47 -5.19 5.31 -11.89
C THR A 47 -4.30 5.18 -10.66
N ARG A 48 -3.07 4.75 -10.88
CA ARG A 48 -1.99 4.69 -9.89
C ARG A 48 -0.68 5.15 -10.56
N THR A 49 -0.71 6.32 -11.13
CA THR A 49 0.46 6.94 -11.77
C THR A 49 1.44 7.45 -10.73
N SER A 50 2.58 7.94 -11.17
CA SER A 50 3.53 8.65 -10.31
C SER A 50 2.95 9.93 -9.72
N GLU A 51 2.13 10.62 -10.49
CA GLU A 51 1.41 11.83 -10.05
C GLU A 51 0.40 11.51 -8.95
N ASP A 52 -0.37 10.41 -9.10
CA ASP A 52 -1.31 9.95 -8.07
C ASP A 52 -0.59 9.63 -6.76
N PHE A 53 0.57 8.98 -6.86
CA PHE A 53 1.37 8.66 -5.69
C PHE A 53 1.99 9.91 -5.04
N ALA A 54 2.49 10.84 -5.83
CA ALA A 54 3.02 12.12 -5.35
C ALA A 54 1.92 12.96 -4.64
N ALA A 55 0.71 12.99 -5.20
CA ALA A 55 -0.44 13.63 -4.57
C ALA A 55 -0.82 12.95 -3.25
N HIS A 56 -0.79 11.61 -3.20
CA HIS A 56 -1.03 10.85 -1.98
C HIS A 56 -0.02 11.18 -0.87
N LEU A 57 1.27 11.32 -1.19
CA LEU A 57 2.28 11.72 -0.20
C LEU A 57 1.98 13.10 0.41
N ALA A 58 1.57 14.07 -0.42
CA ALA A 58 1.17 15.38 0.07
C ALA A 58 -0.07 15.29 0.98
N HIS A 59 -1.08 14.51 0.57
CA HIS A 59 -2.28 14.26 1.38
C HIS A 59 -1.93 13.63 2.74
N VAL A 60 -1.03 12.65 2.79
CA VAL A 60 -0.59 12.03 4.06
C VAL A 60 0.05 13.08 4.98
N VAL A 61 0.89 13.97 4.44
CA VAL A 61 1.53 15.02 5.24
C VAL A 61 0.52 16.04 5.77
N ASP A 62 -0.53 16.35 4.98
CA ASP A 62 -1.61 17.27 5.40
C ASP A 62 -2.49 16.66 6.51
N GLU A 63 -2.69 15.34 6.52
CA GLU A 63 -3.47 14.62 7.53
C GLU A 63 -2.70 14.39 8.84
N LEU A 64 -1.37 14.40 8.78
CA LEU A 64 -0.54 14.13 9.95
C LEU A 64 -0.19 15.41 10.72
N PRO A 65 0.05 15.30 12.04
CA PRO A 65 0.67 16.40 12.80
C PRO A 65 1.98 16.83 12.15
N LYS A 66 2.30 18.12 12.23
CA LYS A 66 3.60 18.63 11.76
C LYS A 66 4.73 18.02 12.56
N MET A 67 5.61 17.30 11.88
CA MET A 67 6.76 16.62 12.44
C MET A 67 8.05 17.30 11.95
N GLU A 68 9.12 17.14 12.71
CA GLU A 68 10.46 17.59 12.27
C GLU A 68 11.01 16.69 11.16
N ARG A 69 10.63 15.40 11.17
CA ARG A 69 11.07 14.40 10.20
C ARG A 69 9.98 13.39 9.90
N TYR A 70 9.95 12.93 8.64
CA TYR A 70 9.10 11.86 8.14
C TYR A 70 9.97 10.78 7.48
N ASP A 71 9.92 9.57 7.98
CA ASP A 71 10.59 8.41 7.41
C ASP A 71 9.58 7.55 6.63
N TRP A 72 9.80 7.41 5.32
CA TRP A 72 8.92 6.69 4.41
C TRP A 72 9.51 5.34 4.07
N VAL A 73 8.83 4.25 4.40
CA VAL A 73 9.24 2.88 4.04
C VAL A 73 8.41 2.42 2.84
N LEU A 74 9.08 2.07 1.74
CA LEU A 74 8.45 1.77 0.45
C LEU A 74 9.12 0.57 -0.22
N ASP A 75 8.37 -0.09 -1.11
CA ASP A 75 8.94 -1.05 -2.03
C ASP A 75 9.69 -0.35 -3.20
N ASN A 76 10.24 -1.15 -4.11
CA ASN A 76 11.01 -0.63 -5.24
C ASN A 76 10.17 -0.38 -6.50
N LEU A 77 8.87 -0.09 -6.39
CA LEU A 77 8.04 0.25 -7.54
C LEU A 77 8.53 1.56 -8.18
N ASN A 78 8.58 1.59 -9.52
CA ASN A 78 9.14 2.74 -10.26
C ASN A 78 8.43 4.07 -9.97
N THR A 79 7.14 4.05 -9.68
CA THR A 79 6.37 5.24 -9.33
C THR A 79 6.84 5.88 -8.01
N HIS A 80 7.44 5.10 -7.09
CA HIS A 80 7.87 5.57 -5.79
C HIS A 80 9.15 6.43 -5.81
N TRP A 81 9.88 6.43 -6.91
CA TRP A 81 11.08 7.26 -7.12
C TRP A 81 11.02 7.99 -8.47
N SER A 82 9.85 8.43 -8.86
CA SER A 82 9.63 9.25 -10.05
C SER A 82 10.09 10.69 -9.85
N LEU A 83 10.10 11.47 -10.94
CA LEU A 83 10.38 12.90 -10.84
C LEU A 83 9.27 13.62 -10.08
N ASP A 84 7.99 13.27 -10.31
CA ASP A 84 6.84 13.86 -9.62
C ASP A 84 6.96 13.74 -8.10
N VAL A 85 7.44 12.58 -7.62
CA VAL A 85 7.72 12.35 -6.19
C VAL A 85 8.84 13.26 -5.70
N CYS A 86 9.95 13.37 -6.46
CA CYS A 86 11.06 14.25 -6.08
C CYS A 86 10.62 15.73 -6.01
N GLU A 87 9.84 16.20 -6.97
CA GLU A 87 9.30 17.57 -6.99
C GLU A 87 8.36 17.81 -5.80
N THR A 88 7.51 16.84 -5.47
CA THR A 88 6.62 16.93 -4.32
C THR A 88 7.40 16.93 -3.01
N ILE A 89 8.37 16.05 -2.84
CA ILE A 89 9.22 16.02 -1.64
C ILE A 89 10.07 17.29 -1.54
N GLY A 90 10.63 17.79 -2.65
CA GLY A 90 11.33 19.07 -2.66
C GLY A 90 10.47 20.22 -2.13
N ARG A 91 9.22 20.32 -2.61
CA ARG A 91 8.26 21.32 -2.12
C ARG A 91 7.93 21.13 -0.64
N LEU A 92 7.75 19.91 -0.16
CA LEU A 92 7.46 19.61 1.25
C LEU A 92 8.67 19.86 2.18
N CYS A 93 9.88 19.87 1.62
CA CYS A 93 11.13 20.18 2.32
C CYS A 93 11.57 21.65 2.14
N ASP A 94 10.84 22.46 1.38
CA ASP A 94 11.25 23.81 0.95
C ASP A 94 12.61 23.81 0.21
N LEU A 95 12.89 22.74 -0.56
CA LEU A 95 14.11 22.56 -1.33
C LEU A 95 13.86 22.78 -2.83
N PRO A 96 14.73 23.52 -3.53
CA PRO A 96 14.65 23.64 -4.98
C PRO A 96 14.99 22.31 -5.65
N VAL A 97 14.16 21.88 -6.59
CA VAL A 97 14.40 20.68 -7.41
C VAL A 97 14.64 21.10 -8.85
N ASP A 98 15.82 20.82 -9.38
CA ASP A 98 16.10 20.93 -10.83
C ASP A 98 15.84 19.60 -11.52
N PRO A 99 14.82 19.48 -12.39
CA PRO A 99 14.51 18.27 -13.14
C PRO A 99 15.70 17.80 -14.01
N LYS A 100 16.59 18.72 -14.42
CA LYS A 100 17.76 18.37 -15.24
C LYS A 100 18.80 17.58 -14.43
N SER A 101 18.90 17.80 -13.13
CA SER A 101 19.79 17.08 -12.23
C SER A 101 19.26 15.69 -11.85
N LEU A 102 17.93 15.46 -12.00
CA LEU A 102 17.24 14.24 -11.58
C LEU A 102 16.78 13.35 -12.77
N LYS A 103 17.51 13.35 -13.88
CA LYS A 103 17.17 12.57 -15.08
C LYS A 103 17.21 11.06 -14.87
N ARG A 104 18.17 10.57 -14.08
CA ARG A 104 18.39 9.15 -13.85
C ARG A 104 17.76 8.68 -12.55
N GLY A 105 17.31 7.42 -12.53
CA GLY A 105 16.72 6.81 -11.34
C GLY A 105 17.63 6.82 -10.11
N GLU A 106 18.92 6.65 -10.29
CA GLU A 106 19.93 6.72 -9.22
C GLU A 106 19.97 8.11 -8.56
N GLN A 107 19.91 9.17 -9.37
CA GLN A 107 19.90 10.55 -8.88
C GLN A 107 18.63 10.84 -8.06
N ARG A 108 17.47 10.39 -8.56
CA ARG A 108 16.20 10.53 -7.84
C ARG A 108 16.20 9.76 -6.52
N ARG A 109 16.72 8.53 -6.54
CA ARG A 109 16.86 7.74 -5.31
C ARG A 109 17.80 8.41 -4.31
N ALA A 110 18.96 8.90 -4.76
CA ALA A 110 19.89 9.63 -3.90
C ALA A 110 19.22 10.85 -3.25
N PHE A 111 18.48 11.64 -4.04
CA PHE A 111 17.71 12.77 -3.52
C PHE A 111 16.67 12.34 -2.46
N LEU A 112 15.90 11.28 -2.71
CA LEU A 112 14.85 10.83 -1.81
C LEU A 112 15.39 10.13 -0.54
N THR A 113 16.59 9.56 -0.59
CA THR A 113 17.21 8.88 0.56
C THR A 113 18.19 9.76 1.33
N ASP A 114 18.32 11.03 0.98
CA ASP A 114 19.20 11.96 1.66
C ASP A 114 18.77 12.14 3.13
N PRO A 115 19.61 11.77 4.11
CA PRO A 115 19.26 11.82 5.53
C PRO A 115 19.09 13.23 6.08
N ASP A 116 19.59 14.25 5.37
CA ASP A 116 19.47 15.66 5.77
C ASP A 116 18.13 16.28 5.36
N HIS A 117 17.34 15.57 4.55
CA HIS A 117 16.01 16.01 4.20
C HIS A 117 15.01 15.76 5.33
N LYS A 118 13.98 16.60 5.41
CA LYS A 118 12.85 16.44 6.31
C LYS A 118 12.04 15.17 6.00
N HIS A 119 11.95 14.77 4.72
CA HIS A 119 11.30 13.56 4.24
C HIS A 119 12.34 12.61 3.68
N VAL A 120 12.57 11.48 4.35
CA VAL A 120 13.59 10.49 3.99
C VAL A 120 12.95 9.17 3.58
N PHE A 121 13.34 8.65 2.43
CA PHE A 121 12.82 7.41 1.89
C PHE A 121 13.74 6.24 2.19
N HIS A 122 13.14 5.13 2.63
CA HIS A 122 13.80 3.86 2.90
C HIS A 122 13.19 2.80 1.99
N PHE A 123 13.95 2.37 1.00
CA PHE A 123 13.48 1.32 0.08
C PHE A 123 13.75 -0.06 0.63
N THR A 124 12.73 -0.93 0.65
CA THR A 124 12.88 -2.31 1.11
C THR A 124 13.86 -3.08 0.22
N PRO A 125 14.58 -4.07 0.76
CA PRO A 125 15.43 -4.95 -0.04
C PRO A 125 14.63 -5.71 -1.11
N LYS A 126 15.30 -6.15 -2.17
CA LYS A 126 14.69 -7.09 -3.13
C LYS A 126 14.13 -8.30 -2.37
N HIS A 127 12.91 -8.70 -2.70
CA HIS A 127 12.19 -9.80 -2.03
C HIS A 127 11.89 -9.55 -0.53
N GLY A 128 11.95 -8.30 -0.08
CA GLY A 128 11.65 -7.89 1.29
C GLY A 128 10.31 -7.17 1.46
N SER A 129 9.34 -7.38 0.55
CA SER A 129 8.03 -6.70 0.59
C SER A 129 7.28 -6.93 1.91
N TRP A 130 7.50 -8.08 2.56
CA TRP A 130 6.94 -8.39 3.87
C TRP A 130 7.37 -7.42 5.00
N LEU A 131 8.41 -6.62 4.79
CA LEU A 131 8.80 -5.51 5.68
C LEU A 131 7.86 -4.31 5.53
N ASN A 132 7.10 -4.23 4.44
CA ASN A 132 6.16 -3.16 4.21
C ASN A 132 4.83 -3.47 4.91
N GLN A 133 4.63 -2.88 6.07
CA GLN A 133 3.45 -3.15 6.92
C GLN A 133 2.12 -2.81 6.24
N VAL A 134 2.11 -1.92 5.27
CA VAL A 134 0.89 -1.61 4.49
C VAL A 134 0.35 -2.83 3.74
N GLU A 135 1.19 -3.78 3.33
CA GLU A 135 0.72 -5.02 2.70
C GLU A 135 -0.09 -5.89 3.67
N ILE A 136 0.32 -5.93 4.93
CA ILE A 136 -0.44 -6.62 5.99
C ILE A 136 -1.81 -5.96 6.15
N TRP A 137 -1.84 -4.63 6.18
CA TRP A 137 -3.07 -3.88 6.27
C TRP A 137 -3.99 -4.10 5.05
N PHE A 138 -3.46 -4.11 3.82
CA PHE A 138 -4.25 -4.46 2.62
C PHE A 138 -4.87 -5.85 2.71
N SER A 139 -4.16 -6.81 3.32
CA SER A 139 -4.71 -8.15 3.57
C SER A 139 -5.87 -8.12 4.57
N ILE A 140 -5.80 -7.27 5.59
CA ILE A 140 -6.89 -7.07 6.57
C ILE A 140 -8.10 -6.42 5.88
N LEU A 141 -7.91 -5.35 5.13
CA LEU A 141 -8.96 -4.69 4.34
C LEU A 141 -9.66 -5.68 3.41
N THR A 142 -8.88 -6.43 2.64
CA THR A 142 -9.41 -7.43 1.71
C THR A 142 -10.29 -8.44 2.42
N ARG A 143 -9.82 -9.02 3.52
CA ARG A 143 -10.57 -10.05 4.26
C ARG A 143 -11.83 -9.51 4.94
N ARG A 144 -11.76 -8.29 5.50
CA ARG A 144 -12.83 -7.75 6.34
C ARG A 144 -13.87 -6.93 5.58
N ALA A 145 -13.47 -6.27 4.49
CA ALA A 145 -14.34 -5.34 3.77
C ALA A 145 -14.67 -5.78 2.33
N LEU A 146 -13.77 -6.52 1.67
CA LEU A 146 -13.91 -6.80 0.24
C LEU A 146 -14.17 -8.27 -0.08
N ALA A 147 -13.67 -9.20 0.73
CA ALA A 147 -13.81 -10.63 0.47
C ALA A 147 -15.28 -11.08 0.57
N GLY A 148 -15.74 -11.75 -0.50
CA GLY A 148 -17.13 -12.23 -0.57
C GLY A 148 -18.17 -11.18 -0.95
N ALA A 149 -17.82 -9.90 -0.99
CA ALA A 149 -18.70 -8.85 -1.44
C ALA A 149 -18.99 -8.93 -2.96
N SER A 150 -20.18 -8.47 -3.35
CA SER A 150 -20.61 -8.41 -4.76
C SER A 150 -21.02 -6.97 -5.08
N PHE A 151 -20.02 -6.13 -5.32
CA PHE A 151 -20.23 -4.74 -5.66
C PHE A 151 -20.77 -4.57 -7.08
N THR A 152 -21.73 -3.67 -7.25
CA THR A 152 -22.36 -3.35 -8.53
C THR A 152 -21.81 -2.05 -9.13
N SER A 153 -21.05 -1.29 -8.35
CA SER A 153 -20.44 -0.04 -8.80
C SER A 153 -19.15 0.28 -8.04
N PRO A 154 -18.26 1.09 -8.61
CA PRO A 154 -17.09 1.62 -7.92
C PRO A 154 -17.45 2.49 -6.69
N ARG A 155 -18.63 3.09 -6.68
CA ARG A 155 -19.15 3.87 -5.56
C ARG A 155 -19.40 2.99 -4.33
N GLU A 156 -19.92 1.79 -4.54
CA GLU A 156 -20.14 0.83 -3.45
C GLU A 156 -18.82 0.34 -2.86
N VAL A 157 -17.81 0.09 -3.71
CA VAL A 157 -16.45 -0.26 -3.25
C VAL A 157 -15.88 0.86 -2.38
N ARG A 158 -16.00 2.12 -2.82
CA ARG A 158 -15.56 3.27 -2.04
C ARG A 158 -16.27 3.34 -0.70
N ALA A 159 -17.59 3.24 -0.69
CA ALA A 159 -18.38 3.29 0.55
C ALA A 159 -18.00 2.18 1.53
N ALA A 160 -17.74 0.97 1.04
CA ALA A 160 -17.29 -0.14 1.88
C ALA A 160 -15.90 0.11 2.49
N ILE A 161 -14.97 0.67 1.71
CA ILE A 161 -13.63 1.03 2.18
C ILE A 161 -13.72 2.17 3.20
N ASP A 162 -14.49 3.23 2.92
CA ASP A 162 -14.72 4.36 3.83
C ASP A 162 -15.29 3.89 5.18
N ALA A 163 -16.32 3.06 5.15
CA ALA A 163 -16.93 2.52 6.35
C ALA A 163 -15.95 1.67 7.17
N PHE A 164 -15.18 0.82 6.50
CA PHE A 164 -14.16 0.01 7.17
C PHE A 164 -13.09 0.89 7.82
N LEU A 165 -12.56 1.88 7.10
CA LEU A 165 -11.49 2.73 7.59
C LEU A 165 -11.91 3.63 8.75
N LYS A 166 -13.13 4.12 8.72
CA LYS A 166 -13.67 4.90 9.84
C LYS A 166 -13.62 4.09 11.15
N VAL A 167 -14.03 2.83 11.11
CA VAL A 167 -13.97 1.95 12.28
C VAL A 167 -12.53 1.55 12.60
N TYR A 168 -11.74 1.19 11.59
CA TYR A 168 -10.35 0.78 11.77
C TYR A 168 -9.51 1.89 12.42
N ASN A 169 -9.54 3.11 11.88
CA ASN A 169 -8.77 4.23 12.40
C ASN A 169 -9.21 4.71 13.78
N SER A 170 -10.51 4.54 14.13
CA SER A 170 -10.99 4.88 15.49
C SER A 170 -10.48 3.91 16.57
N GLN A 171 -10.05 2.72 16.17
CA GLN A 171 -9.54 1.67 17.07
C GLN A 171 -8.06 1.36 16.80
N ALA A 172 -7.41 2.17 15.96
CA ALA A 172 -6.03 1.96 15.58
C ALA A 172 -5.10 2.08 16.79
N THR A 173 -4.13 1.18 16.86
CA THR A 173 -3.09 1.16 17.89
C THR A 173 -1.73 1.08 17.20
N PRO A 174 -0.67 1.61 17.84
CA PRO A 174 0.68 1.49 17.31
C PRO A 174 1.02 0.05 16.94
N SER A 175 1.74 -0.11 15.82
CA SER A 175 2.23 -1.43 15.43
C SER A 175 3.53 -1.74 16.14
N GLU A 176 3.54 -2.80 16.92
CA GLU A 176 4.74 -3.31 17.58
C GLU A 176 5.32 -4.48 16.80
N TRP A 177 6.63 -4.42 16.56
CA TRP A 177 7.34 -5.52 15.93
C TRP A 177 7.71 -6.56 16.97
N THR A 178 7.03 -7.70 16.94
CA THR A 178 7.22 -8.77 17.94
C THR A 178 8.19 -9.87 17.52
N LYS A 179 8.68 -9.85 16.27
CA LYS A 179 9.58 -10.87 15.74
C LYS A 179 11.04 -10.52 15.99
N GLU A 180 11.72 -11.28 16.84
CA GLU A 180 13.14 -11.07 17.15
C GLU A 180 14.08 -11.37 15.98
N VAL A 181 13.73 -12.33 15.11
CA VAL A 181 14.55 -12.76 13.97
C VAL A 181 13.83 -12.50 12.66
N VAL A 182 14.40 -11.60 11.86
CA VAL A 182 13.84 -11.13 10.59
C VAL A 182 14.41 -11.88 9.38
N HIS A 183 15.35 -12.81 9.57
CA HIS A 183 15.93 -13.57 8.48
C HIS A 183 14.98 -14.70 8.02
N PRO A 184 14.72 -14.83 6.70
CA PRO A 184 14.01 -15.99 6.20
C PRO A 184 14.81 -17.23 6.59
N THR A 185 14.21 -18.08 7.39
CA THR A 185 14.73 -19.44 7.60
C THR A 185 14.98 -20.05 6.23
N ARG A 186 16.20 -20.53 5.94
CA ARG A 186 16.47 -21.29 4.70
C ARG A 186 15.35 -22.30 4.53
N PRO A 187 14.77 -22.43 3.31
CA PRO A 187 13.75 -23.46 3.07
C PRO A 187 14.28 -24.79 3.57
N SER A 188 13.51 -25.46 4.42
CA SER A 188 13.90 -26.80 4.87
C SER A 188 14.07 -27.68 3.64
N HIS A 189 15.02 -28.61 3.64
CA HIS A 189 15.33 -29.55 2.54
C HIS A 189 14.10 -30.24 1.90
N LYS A 190 12.96 -30.18 2.57
CA LYS A 190 11.69 -30.75 2.11
C LYS A 190 11.15 -30.12 0.79
N TYR A 191 11.62 -28.94 0.39
CA TYR A 191 11.16 -28.22 -0.82
C TYR A 191 12.21 -28.09 -1.91
N VAL A 192 13.41 -28.68 -1.73
CA VAL A 192 14.50 -28.60 -2.72
C VAL A 192 14.23 -29.49 -3.95
N ASN A 193 13.34 -30.49 -3.83
CA ASN A 193 13.07 -31.47 -4.88
C ASN A 193 11.88 -31.10 -5.81
N LEU A 194 11.33 -29.89 -5.74
CA LEU A 194 10.26 -29.43 -6.62
C LEU A 194 10.76 -28.67 -7.87
N ARG A 195 12.07 -28.74 -8.16
CA ARG A 195 12.68 -28.24 -9.39
C ARG A 195 13.26 -29.40 -10.19
N ASN A 196 12.40 -30.18 -10.82
CA ASN A 196 12.69 -30.98 -12.01
C ASN A 196 11.48 -30.90 -12.93
#